data_6d8663ecc48e67c22bd8ac3b90e80d04
#
_entry.id   6d8663ecc48e67c22bd8ac3b90e80d04
#
_cell.length_a   1.000
_cell.length_b   1.000
_cell.length_c   1.000
_cell.angle_alpha   90.00
_cell.angle_beta   90.00
_cell.angle_gamma   90.00
#
_symmetry.space_group_name_H-M   'P 1'
#
loop_
_entity.id
_entity.type
_entity.pdbx_description
1 polymer ?
#
loop_
_entity_poly.entity_id
_entity_poly.type
_entity_poly.pdbx_seq_one_letter_code
_entity_poly.pdbx_strand_id
1 'polypeptide(L)'
;MPESSRVAFLGLGVMGGPMAGHLAKAGHHVTVFNRTQTKSGQWAEEHRELHVGIARSPASAAENADLVFACVGNDQDLRNVTLGQDGAFASMKKGAVFIDHTTASAEIARELGAAADQKGIGFLDAPVSGGQAGAVNGTLTVMVGGHLAHFEQARPVAMAFSKAFTRVGPHGSGQLAKMVNQICVAGVVQSLAEGIAFGQKAGLDMKLVLEIISKGAAQSWQMENRGQTMVEGQFDFGFTVDWMRKDLGLCLEEAKKHGAVLPTTAVIDQFYGDLQRMGGQRWDTSSLIKRLR
;
A
#
# COMPACT_ATOMS: atom_id res chain seq x y z
N MET A 1 -25.91 7.88 -6.87
CA MET A 1 -24.59 7.33 -7.23
C MET A 1 -23.71 8.52 -7.54
N PRO A 2 -22.43 8.57 -7.16
CA PRO A 2 -21.55 9.64 -7.64
C PRO A 2 -21.56 9.63 -9.17
N GLU A 3 -21.44 10.82 -9.79
CA GLU A 3 -21.32 10.93 -11.24
C GLU A 3 -20.14 10.08 -11.74
N SER A 4 -20.31 9.42 -12.91
CA SER A 4 -19.26 8.61 -13.50
C SER A 4 -18.06 9.50 -13.85
N SER A 5 -16.88 9.15 -13.31
CA SER A 5 -15.62 9.87 -13.55
C SER A 5 -14.74 9.07 -14.53
N ARG A 6 -13.89 9.78 -15.26
CA ARG A 6 -12.80 9.16 -16.03
C ARG A 6 -11.59 8.99 -15.11
N VAL A 7 -11.19 7.75 -14.92
CA VAL A 7 -10.15 7.37 -13.98
C VAL A 7 -9.03 6.65 -14.72
N ALA A 8 -7.77 7.01 -14.40
CA ALA A 8 -6.62 6.19 -14.76
C ALA A 8 -6.12 5.42 -13.53
N PHE A 9 -5.63 4.19 -13.72
CA PHE A 9 -4.97 3.43 -12.67
C PHE A 9 -3.60 2.91 -13.15
N LEU A 10 -2.54 3.32 -12.47
CA LEU A 10 -1.15 3.01 -12.82
C LEU A 10 -0.58 1.98 -11.83
N GLY A 11 -0.30 0.77 -12.34
CA GLY A 11 0.23 -0.33 -11.54
C GLY A 11 -0.83 -1.33 -11.09
N LEU A 12 -0.80 -2.52 -11.69
CA LEU A 12 -1.74 -3.62 -11.46
C LEU A 12 -1.07 -4.77 -10.67
N GLY A 13 -0.44 -4.40 -9.56
CA GLY A 13 0.07 -5.38 -8.59
C GLY A 13 -1.05 -5.98 -7.74
N VAL A 14 -0.67 -6.73 -6.69
CA VAL A 14 -1.61 -7.38 -5.75
C VAL A 14 -2.56 -6.40 -5.05
N MET A 15 -2.18 -5.13 -4.98
CA MET A 15 -3.00 -4.06 -4.44
C MET A 15 -3.77 -3.32 -5.52
N GLY A 16 -3.06 -2.82 -6.55
CA GLY A 16 -3.65 -1.94 -7.57
C GLY A 16 -4.68 -2.61 -8.47
N GLY A 17 -4.49 -3.89 -8.82
CA GLY A 17 -5.46 -4.63 -9.63
C GLY A 17 -6.86 -4.67 -9.01
N PRO A 18 -7.03 -5.15 -7.76
CA PRO A 18 -8.31 -5.10 -7.06
C PRO A 18 -8.88 -3.68 -6.88
N MET A 19 -8.04 -2.70 -6.53
CA MET A 19 -8.49 -1.30 -6.38
C MET A 19 -9.07 -0.75 -7.67
N ALA A 20 -8.40 -0.94 -8.81
CA ALA A 20 -8.89 -0.57 -10.14
C ALA A 20 -10.21 -1.30 -10.48
N GLY A 21 -10.34 -2.58 -10.11
CA GLY A 21 -11.55 -3.37 -10.29
C GLY A 21 -12.75 -2.82 -9.50
N HIS A 22 -12.53 -2.37 -8.27
CA HIS A 22 -13.59 -1.71 -7.48
C HIS A 22 -14.05 -0.40 -8.12
N LEU A 23 -13.13 0.41 -8.67
CA LEU A 23 -13.49 1.63 -9.38
C LEU A 23 -14.35 1.34 -10.62
N ALA A 24 -13.99 0.34 -11.41
CA ALA A 24 -14.77 -0.08 -12.57
C ALA A 24 -16.16 -0.60 -12.18
N LYS A 25 -16.26 -1.43 -11.12
CA LYS A 25 -17.54 -1.92 -10.57
C LYS A 25 -18.41 -0.81 -9.98
N ALA A 26 -17.82 0.28 -9.51
CA ALA A 26 -18.54 1.47 -9.05
C ALA A 26 -19.10 2.32 -10.20
N GLY A 27 -18.86 1.95 -11.46
CA GLY A 27 -19.39 2.62 -12.65
C GLY A 27 -18.50 3.71 -13.23
N HIS A 28 -17.24 3.81 -12.81
CA HIS A 28 -16.28 4.74 -13.41
C HIS A 28 -15.68 4.16 -14.72
N HIS A 29 -15.26 5.05 -15.63
CA HIS A 29 -14.49 4.68 -16.81
C HIS A 29 -13.02 4.53 -16.42
N VAL A 30 -12.49 3.31 -16.34
CA VAL A 30 -11.14 3.04 -15.83
C VAL A 30 -10.18 2.68 -16.95
N THR A 31 -9.17 3.52 -17.20
CA THR A 31 -8.06 3.22 -18.09
C THR A 31 -6.86 2.76 -17.29
N VAL A 32 -6.36 1.56 -17.54
CA VAL A 32 -5.25 0.99 -16.77
C VAL A 32 -3.94 1.02 -17.54
N PHE A 33 -2.85 1.20 -16.78
CA PHE A 33 -1.49 1.01 -17.26
C PHE A 33 -0.71 0.12 -16.29
N ASN A 34 0.07 -0.80 -16.84
CA ASN A 34 1.06 -1.55 -16.08
C ASN A 34 2.34 -1.74 -16.92
N ARG A 35 3.52 -1.63 -16.29
CA ARG A 35 4.81 -1.81 -16.97
C ARG A 35 4.88 -3.14 -17.74
N THR A 36 4.33 -4.21 -17.19
CA THR A 36 4.13 -5.48 -17.86
C THR A 36 2.78 -5.48 -18.54
N GLN A 37 2.75 -5.22 -19.85
CA GLN A 37 1.51 -5.03 -20.64
C GLN A 37 0.56 -6.24 -20.60
N THR A 38 1.09 -7.47 -20.51
CA THR A 38 0.27 -8.68 -20.39
C THR A 38 -0.64 -8.65 -19.16
N LYS A 39 -0.20 -8.03 -18.04
CA LYS A 39 -1.05 -7.85 -16.86
C LYS A 39 -2.22 -6.91 -17.11
N SER A 40 -2.01 -5.84 -17.90
CA SER A 40 -3.10 -4.94 -18.28
C SER A 40 -4.13 -5.65 -19.16
N GLY A 41 -3.67 -6.50 -20.10
CA GLY A 41 -4.54 -7.32 -20.95
C GLY A 41 -5.37 -8.32 -20.15
N GLN A 42 -4.74 -9.06 -19.24
CA GLN A 42 -5.43 -10.00 -18.35
C GLN A 42 -6.48 -9.30 -17.48
N TRP A 43 -6.10 -8.19 -16.84
CA TRP A 43 -7.01 -7.41 -16.00
C TRP A 43 -8.21 -6.88 -16.80
N ALA A 44 -8.00 -6.37 -18.02
CA ALA A 44 -9.08 -5.85 -18.85
C ALA A 44 -10.02 -6.97 -19.33
N GLU A 45 -9.49 -8.15 -19.63
CA GLU A 45 -10.32 -9.33 -19.98
C GLU A 45 -11.18 -9.79 -18.81
N GLU A 46 -10.64 -9.81 -17.58
CA GLU A 46 -11.40 -10.11 -16.36
C GLU A 46 -12.53 -9.11 -16.08
N HIS A 47 -12.42 -7.89 -16.61
CA HIS A 47 -13.36 -6.78 -16.38
C HIS A 47 -14.08 -6.32 -17.69
N ARG A 48 -14.07 -7.14 -18.74
CA ARG A 48 -14.56 -6.79 -20.09
C ARG A 48 -16.02 -6.32 -20.15
N GLU A 49 -16.84 -6.72 -19.18
CA GLU A 49 -18.26 -6.30 -19.06
C GLU A 49 -18.42 -4.89 -18.48
N LEU A 50 -17.31 -4.25 -18.06
CA LEU A 50 -17.27 -2.92 -17.46
C LEU A 50 -16.63 -1.90 -18.41
N HIS A 51 -16.76 -0.62 -18.08
CA HIS A 51 -16.16 0.47 -18.87
C HIS A 51 -14.65 0.57 -18.60
N VAL A 52 -13.86 -0.29 -19.22
CA VAL A 52 -12.40 -0.38 -19.02
C VAL A 52 -11.62 -0.17 -20.32
N GLY A 53 -10.41 0.38 -20.20
CA GLY A 53 -9.48 0.59 -21.29
C GLY A 53 -8.04 0.27 -20.86
N ILE A 54 -7.15 0.07 -21.83
CA ILE A 54 -5.72 -0.18 -21.64
C ILE A 54 -4.92 0.93 -22.30
N ALA A 55 -3.95 1.47 -21.57
CA ALA A 55 -2.99 2.43 -22.10
C ALA A 55 -1.59 1.83 -22.24
N ARG A 56 -0.79 2.38 -23.17
CA ARG A 56 0.59 1.94 -23.42
C ARG A 56 1.63 2.68 -22.58
N SER A 57 1.26 3.84 -22.01
CA SER A 57 2.11 4.64 -21.14
C SER A 57 1.30 5.28 -20.01
N PRO A 58 1.93 5.73 -18.92
CA PRO A 58 1.27 6.54 -17.89
C PRO A 58 0.62 7.80 -18.46
N ALA A 59 1.29 8.50 -19.38
CA ALA A 59 0.76 9.67 -20.05
C ALA A 59 -0.52 9.36 -20.82
N SER A 60 -0.52 8.32 -21.67
CA SER A 60 -1.72 7.96 -22.43
C SER A 60 -2.89 7.48 -21.55
N ALA A 61 -2.61 6.91 -20.37
CA ALA A 61 -3.65 6.59 -19.41
C ALA A 61 -4.27 7.85 -18.77
N ALA A 62 -3.44 8.85 -18.50
CA ALA A 62 -3.82 10.05 -17.76
C ALA A 62 -4.47 11.17 -18.60
N GLU A 63 -4.35 11.13 -19.93
CA GLU A 63 -4.68 12.23 -20.86
C GLU A 63 -6.08 12.82 -20.66
N ASN A 64 -7.08 11.98 -20.46
CA ASN A 64 -8.46 12.42 -20.28
C ASN A 64 -9.03 12.12 -18.89
N ALA A 65 -8.17 11.72 -17.95
CA ALA A 65 -8.59 11.35 -16.61
C ALA A 65 -8.91 12.60 -15.76
N ASP A 66 -9.94 12.49 -14.93
CA ASP A 66 -10.25 13.43 -13.86
C ASP A 66 -9.39 13.10 -12.61
N LEU A 67 -9.20 11.81 -12.37
CA LEU A 67 -8.43 11.27 -11.26
C LEU A 67 -7.46 10.20 -11.80
N VAL A 68 -6.20 10.28 -11.38
CA VAL A 68 -5.16 9.30 -11.72
C VAL A 68 -4.69 8.64 -10.44
N PHE A 69 -4.99 7.38 -10.26
CA PHE A 69 -4.53 6.58 -9.14
C PHE A 69 -3.26 5.81 -9.51
N ALA A 70 -2.34 5.68 -8.57
CA ALA A 70 -1.13 4.89 -8.75
C ALA A 70 -0.85 4.00 -7.54
N CYS A 71 -0.36 2.78 -7.79
CA CYS A 71 0.18 1.90 -6.75
C CYS A 71 1.34 1.11 -7.35
N VAL A 72 2.56 1.63 -7.15
CA VAL A 72 3.81 1.10 -7.74
C VAL A 72 4.79 0.63 -6.65
N GLY A 73 6.05 0.38 -6.99
CA GLY A 73 6.97 -0.29 -6.07
C GLY A 73 7.66 0.61 -5.04
N ASN A 74 8.18 1.76 -5.49
CA ASN A 74 9.08 2.62 -4.71
C ASN A 74 9.14 4.03 -5.30
N ASP A 75 9.99 4.91 -4.71
CA ASP A 75 10.18 6.30 -5.14
C ASP A 75 10.59 6.42 -6.61
N GLN A 76 11.49 5.55 -7.08
CA GLN A 76 11.95 5.59 -8.47
C GLN A 76 10.85 5.19 -9.46
N ASP A 77 10.10 4.14 -9.14
CA ASP A 77 8.95 3.73 -9.96
C ASP A 77 7.90 4.85 -10.00
N LEU A 78 7.69 5.54 -8.88
CA LEU A 78 6.76 6.66 -8.77
C LEU A 78 7.23 7.87 -9.61
N ARG A 79 8.52 8.25 -9.54
CA ARG A 79 9.08 9.28 -10.46
C ARG A 79 8.90 8.90 -11.92
N ASN A 80 9.15 7.65 -12.27
CA ASN A 80 9.02 7.19 -13.65
C ASN A 80 7.59 7.31 -14.18
N VAL A 81 6.58 6.93 -13.38
CA VAL A 81 5.18 7.00 -13.84
C VAL A 81 4.59 8.41 -13.78
N THR A 82 5.23 9.35 -13.07
CA THR A 82 4.77 10.75 -12.95
C THR A 82 5.58 11.72 -13.80
N LEU A 83 6.90 11.81 -13.58
CA LEU A 83 7.82 12.78 -14.18
C LEU A 83 8.67 12.22 -15.32
N GLY A 84 8.64 10.89 -15.54
CA GLY A 84 9.37 10.27 -16.65
C GLY A 84 8.93 10.80 -18.01
N GLN A 85 9.67 10.45 -19.09
CA GLN A 85 9.42 10.93 -20.45
C GLN A 85 7.94 10.74 -20.88
N ASP A 86 7.34 9.58 -20.55
CA ASP A 86 5.94 9.27 -20.82
C ASP A 86 5.12 9.24 -19.51
N GLY A 87 5.53 10.04 -18.52
CA GLY A 87 4.89 10.13 -17.22
C GLY A 87 3.54 10.84 -17.25
N ALA A 88 2.67 10.52 -16.31
CA ALA A 88 1.30 11.03 -16.25
C ALA A 88 1.21 12.57 -16.21
N PHE A 89 2.15 13.23 -15.54
CA PHE A 89 2.15 14.70 -15.40
C PHE A 89 2.39 15.44 -16.72
N ALA A 90 2.82 14.75 -17.79
CA ALA A 90 2.99 15.36 -19.12
C ALA A 90 1.65 15.59 -19.82
N SER A 91 0.62 14.79 -19.52
CA SER A 91 -0.66 14.78 -20.24
C SER A 91 -1.88 15.07 -19.37
N MET A 92 -1.74 15.03 -18.02
CA MET A 92 -2.84 15.35 -17.13
C MET A 92 -3.38 16.76 -17.38
N LYS A 93 -4.70 16.89 -17.47
CA LYS A 93 -5.36 18.17 -17.63
C LYS A 93 -5.32 18.98 -16.33
N LYS A 94 -5.35 20.32 -16.44
CA LYS A 94 -5.46 21.21 -15.28
C LYS A 94 -6.70 20.86 -14.45
N GLY A 95 -6.55 20.84 -13.13
CA GLY A 95 -7.59 20.50 -12.18
C GLY A 95 -7.80 18.99 -11.98
N ALA A 96 -7.16 18.11 -12.76
CA ALA A 96 -7.11 16.67 -12.46
C ALA A 96 -6.24 16.42 -11.22
N VAL A 97 -6.50 15.32 -10.51
CA VAL A 97 -5.75 14.97 -9.29
C VAL A 97 -5.03 13.64 -9.48
N PHE A 98 -3.76 13.59 -9.11
CA PHE A 98 -2.97 12.37 -8.98
C PHE A 98 -3.00 11.87 -7.53
N ILE A 99 -3.37 10.62 -7.32
CA ILE A 99 -3.51 9.99 -6.01
C ILE A 99 -2.54 8.79 -5.94
N ASP A 100 -1.49 8.94 -5.13
CA ASP A 100 -0.45 7.93 -4.97
C ASP A 100 -0.71 7.03 -3.77
N HIS A 101 -1.00 5.77 -4.02
CA HIS A 101 -1.19 4.73 -2.99
C HIS A 101 0.09 3.93 -2.70
N THR A 102 1.21 4.27 -3.32
CA THR A 102 2.49 3.64 -3.07
C THR A 102 2.97 3.96 -1.64
N THR A 103 3.53 2.97 -0.94
CA THR A 103 4.34 3.26 0.25
C THR A 103 5.72 3.73 -0.21
N ALA A 104 5.97 5.02 -0.09
CA ALA A 104 7.14 5.74 -0.59
C ALA A 104 7.71 6.69 0.47
N SER A 105 8.74 7.45 0.17
CA SER A 105 9.27 8.46 1.08
C SER A 105 8.35 9.68 1.19
N ALA A 106 8.37 10.37 2.33
CA ALA A 106 7.69 11.65 2.46
C ALA A 106 8.35 12.75 1.58
N GLU A 107 9.60 12.55 1.21
CA GLU A 107 10.37 13.44 0.34
C GLU A 107 9.84 13.40 -1.10
N ILE A 108 9.66 12.19 -1.68
CA ILE A 108 9.06 12.04 -3.01
C ILE A 108 7.64 12.60 -3.07
N ALA A 109 6.86 12.44 -2.00
CA ALA A 109 5.51 12.99 -1.95
C ALA A 109 5.51 14.53 -2.00
N ARG A 110 6.46 15.19 -1.31
CA ARG A 110 6.64 16.65 -1.37
C ARG A 110 7.17 17.10 -2.73
N GLU A 111 8.14 16.37 -3.31
CA GLU A 111 8.69 16.62 -4.65
C GLU A 111 7.56 16.60 -5.71
N LEU A 112 6.76 15.54 -5.72
CA LEU A 112 5.68 15.38 -6.68
C LEU A 112 4.53 16.36 -6.45
N GLY A 113 4.23 16.70 -5.19
CA GLY A 113 3.27 17.74 -4.86
C GLY A 113 3.68 19.10 -5.47
N ALA A 114 4.93 19.50 -5.26
CA ALA A 114 5.44 20.75 -5.83
C ALA A 114 5.47 20.73 -7.37
N ALA A 115 5.81 19.62 -8.00
CA ALA A 115 5.79 19.48 -9.46
C ALA A 115 4.34 19.51 -10.03
N ALA A 116 3.38 18.93 -9.31
CA ALA A 116 1.96 18.97 -9.67
C ALA A 116 1.41 20.42 -9.61
N ASP A 117 1.71 21.15 -8.53
CA ASP A 117 1.28 22.54 -8.35
C ASP A 117 1.76 23.42 -9.50
N GLN A 118 3.01 23.27 -9.96
CA GLN A 118 3.57 24.02 -11.11
C GLN A 118 2.80 23.76 -12.41
N LYS A 119 2.16 22.60 -12.54
CA LYS A 119 1.36 22.21 -13.72
C LYS A 119 -0.13 22.52 -13.57
N GLY A 120 -0.57 22.99 -12.40
CA GLY A 120 -1.97 23.23 -12.09
C GLY A 120 -2.81 21.95 -11.97
N ILE A 121 -2.17 20.84 -11.58
CA ILE A 121 -2.81 19.56 -11.25
C ILE A 121 -2.68 19.30 -9.74
N GLY A 122 -3.62 18.52 -9.18
CA GLY A 122 -3.56 18.13 -7.78
C GLY A 122 -2.67 16.91 -7.56
N PHE A 123 -2.11 16.81 -6.36
CA PHE A 123 -1.39 15.61 -5.89
C PHE A 123 -1.81 15.26 -4.46
N LEU A 124 -1.97 13.95 -4.21
CA LEU A 124 -2.21 13.39 -2.88
C LEU A 124 -1.30 12.17 -2.67
N ASP A 125 -0.54 12.15 -1.59
CA ASP A 125 0.09 10.94 -1.08
C ASP A 125 -0.92 10.21 -0.20
N ALA A 126 -1.31 9.02 -0.60
CA ALA A 126 -2.46 8.30 -0.05
C ALA A 126 -2.17 6.81 0.20
N PRO A 127 -1.06 6.45 0.88
CA PRO A 127 -0.73 5.06 1.17
C PRO A 127 -1.83 4.38 1.97
N VAL A 128 -1.87 3.05 1.84
CA VAL A 128 -2.98 2.22 2.31
C VAL A 128 -2.55 1.24 3.40
N SER A 129 -3.50 0.84 4.23
CA SER A 129 -3.40 -0.26 5.20
C SER A 129 -4.59 -1.21 5.04
N GLY A 130 -4.36 -2.52 5.29
CA GLY A 130 -5.35 -3.59 5.12
C GLY A 130 -4.84 -4.76 4.28
N GLY A 131 -3.66 -4.63 3.66
CA GLY A 131 -3.02 -5.66 2.84
C GLY A 131 -3.86 -6.09 1.63
N GLN A 132 -3.47 -7.20 1.01
CA GLN A 132 -4.15 -7.74 -0.16
C GLN A 132 -5.63 -8.05 0.13
N ALA A 133 -5.93 -8.61 1.30
CA ALA A 133 -7.32 -8.89 1.69
C ALA A 133 -8.18 -7.63 1.74
N GLY A 134 -7.65 -6.53 2.29
CA GLY A 134 -8.34 -5.24 2.30
C GLY A 134 -8.55 -4.67 0.90
N ALA A 135 -7.59 -4.84 -0.01
CA ALA A 135 -7.73 -4.42 -1.40
C ALA A 135 -8.80 -5.24 -2.14
N VAL A 136 -8.77 -6.56 -2.00
CA VAL A 136 -9.76 -7.47 -2.62
C VAL A 136 -11.17 -7.21 -2.12
N ASN A 137 -11.33 -6.95 -0.83
CA ASN A 137 -12.64 -6.73 -0.20
C ASN A 137 -13.13 -5.26 -0.26
N GLY A 138 -12.34 -4.33 -0.83
CA GLY A 138 -12.72 -2.91 -0.88
C GLY A 138 -12.77 -2.23 0.50
N THR A 139 -11.95 -2.69 1.47
CA THR A 139 -12.02 -2.26 2.87
C THR A 139 -10.71 -1.62 3.37
N LEU A 140 -9.95 -1.03 2.46
CA LEU A 140 -8.69 -0.37 2.80
C LEU A 140 -8.90 0.85 3.71
N THR A 141 -7.92 1.10 4.56
CA THR A 141 -7.78 2.37 5.28
C THR A 141 -6.70 3.20 4.57
N VAL A 142 -7.06 4.42 4.17
CA VAL A 142 -6.19 5.31 3.38
C VAL A 142 -5.81 6.54 4.22
N MET A 143 -4.51 6.79 4.33
CA MET A 143 -3.94 7.94 5.05
C MET A 143 -3.50 8.98 4.01
N VAL A 144 -4.15 10.16 3.99
CA VAL A 144 -3.97 11.11 2.88
C VAL A 144 -3.24 12.36 3.31
N GLY A 145 -2.15 12.69 2.59
CA GLY A 145 -1.47 13.97 2.63
C GLY A 145 -1.76 14.79 1.36
N GLY A 146 -1.88 16.12 1.50
CA GLY A 146 -2.10 17.03 0.38
C GLY A 146 -3.14 18.11 0.64
N HIS A 147 -3.53 18.86 -0.37
CA HIS A 147 -4.48 19.96 -0.24
C HIS A 147 -5.91 19.46 -0.02
N LEU A 148 -6.68 20.19 0.81
CA LEU A 148 -8.05 19.82 1.16
C LEU A 148 -8.97 19.73 -0.07
N ALA A 149 -8.86 20.66 -1.00
CA ALA A 149 -9.69 20.67 -2.20
C ALA A 149 -9.51 19.39 -3.05
N HIS A 150 -8.27 18.93 -3.22
CA HIS A 150 -7.96 17.70 -3.96
C HIS A 150 -8.43 16.46 -3.19
N PHE A 151 -8.33 16.47 -1.86
CA PHE A 151 -8.86 15.40 -1.01
C PHE A 151 -10.39 15.27 -1.17
N GLU A 152 -11.13 16.37 -1.11
CA GLU A 152 -12.59 16.37 -1.27
C GLU A 152 -13.01 15.89 -2.68
N GLN A 153 -12.23 16.23 -3.70
CA GLN A 153 -12.46 15.76 -5.07
C GLN A 153 -12.20 14.25 -5.21
N ALA A 154 -11.16 13.72 -4.60
CA ALA A 154 -10.77 12.31 -4.74
C ALA A 154 -11.61 11.37 -3.86
N ARG A 155 -12.02 11.81 -2.67
CA ARG A 155 -12.67 10.99 -1.64
C ARG A 155 -13.90 10.23 -2.14
N PRO A 156 -14.90 10.82 -2.82
CA PRO A 156 -16.09 10.10 -3.25
C PRO A 156 -15.78 8.89 -4.15
N VAL A 157 -14.75 8.99 -4.99
CA VAL A 157 -14.32 7.95 -5.92
C VAL A 157 -13.46 6.89 -5.19
N ALA A 158 -12.53 7.32 -4.33
CA ALA A 158 -11.66 6.43 -3.58
C ALA A 158 -12.41 5.55 -2.55
N MET A 159 -13.58 5.96 -2.11
CA MET A 159 -14.45 5.14 -1.23
C MET A 159 -14.92 3.85 -1.90
N ALA A 160 -14.79 3.68 -3.21
CA ALA A 160 -15.12 2.43 -3.89
C ALA A 160 -14.25 1.23 -3.43
N PHE A 161 -13.01 1.47 -3.00
CA PHE A 161 -12.08 0.43 -2.52
C PHE A 161 -11.62 0.63 -1.07
N SER A 162 -12.19 1.59 -0.35
CA SER A 162 -11.77 1.90 1.02
C SER A 162 -12.94 2.05 1.98
N LYS A 163 -12.76 1.62 3.23
CA LYS A 163 -13.68 1.87 4.34
C LYS A 163 -13.41 3.20 5.05
N ALA A 164 -12.20 3.73 4.91
CA ALA A 164 -11.78 5.00 5.49
C ALA A 164 -10.78 5.69 4.56
N PHE A 165 -11.04 6.95 4.23
CA PHE A 165 -10.19 7.81 3.44
C PHE A 165 -10.04 9.12 4.21
N THR A 166 -8.91 9.31 4.90
CA THR A 166 -8.76 10.37 5.91
C THR A 166 -7.55 11.23 5.62
N ARG A 167 -7.77 12.56 5.51
CA ARG A 167 -6.68 13.52 5.36
C ARG A 167 -6.02 13.79 6.71
N VAL A 168 -4.69 13.63 6.77
CA VAL A 168 -3.89 13.76 7.99
C VAL A 168 -2.97 14.99 7.99
N GLY A 169 -2.80 15.67 6.84
CA GLY A 169 -1.96 16.87 6.77
C GLY A 169 -1.61 17.30 5.34
N PRO A 170 -0.58 18.15 5.16
CA PRO A 170 -0.03 18.55 3.87
C PRO A 170 0.67 17.37 3.17
N HIS A 171 1.24 17.62 1.96
CA HIS A 171 2.00 16.62 1.21
C HIS A 171 3.10 15.96 2.07
N GLY A 172 3.19 14.63 1.99
CA GLY A 172 4.07 13.78 2.78
C GLY A 172 3.48 13.29 4.11
N SER A 173 2.38 13.90 4.58
CA SER A 173 1.77 13.48 5.86
C SER A 173 1.12 12.10 5.78
N GLY A 174 0.58 11.71 4.63
CA GLY A 174 0.07 10.36 4.40
C GLY A 174 1.19 9.31 4.53
N GLN A 175 2.36 9.58 3.90
CA GLN A 175 3.52 8.70 4.01
C GLN A 175 4.06 8.62 5.44
N LEU A 176 4.13 9.75 6.16
CA LEU A 176 4.52 9.75 7.58
C LEU A 176 3.54 8.95 8.45
N ALA A 177 2.23 9.09 8.22
CA ALA A 177 1.23 8.27 8.92
C ALA A 177 1.38 6.78 8.58
N LYS A 178 1.71 6.46 7.33
CA LYS A 178 2.02 5.07 6.92
C LYS A 178 3.27 4.54 7.62
N MET A 179 4.31 5.36 7.78
CA MET A 179 5.52 4.96 8.54
C MET A 179 5.18 4.61 9.99
N VAL A 180 4.34 5.40 10.67
CA VAL A 180 3.84 5.08 12.01
C VAL A 180 3.12 3.70 12.01
N ASN A 181 2.25 3.46 11.02
CA ASN A 181 1.60 2.15 10.86
C ASN A 181 2.63 1.01 10.69
N GLN A 182 3.66 1.18 9.87
CA GLN A 182 4.65 0.13 9.61
C GLN A 182 5.53 -0.17 10.83
N ILE A 183 5.91 0.85 11.59
CA ILE A 183 6.60 0.69 12.89
C ILE A 183 5.75 -0.17 13.84
N CYS A 184 4.46 0.15 13.99
CA CYS A 184 3.55 -0.61 14.85
C CYS A 184 3.36 -2.05 14.36
N VAL A 185 3.12 -2.24 13.05
CA VAL A 185 2.90 -3.58 12.46
C VAL A 185 4.12 -4.47 12.66
N ALA A 186 5.34 -3.95 12.43
CA ALA A 186 6.57 -4.70 12.61
C ALA A 186 6.73 -5.20 14.06
N GLY A 187 6.49 -4.31 15.03
CA GLY A 187 6.51 -4.66 16.44
C GLY A 187 5.50 -5.74 16.83
N VAL A 188 4.25 -5.56 16.38
CA VAL A 188 3.17 -6.53 16.64
C VAL A 188 3.49 -7.90 16.07
N VAL A 189 3.97 -7.98 14.82
CA VAL A 189 4.32 -9.26 14.18
C VAL A 189 5.48 -9.95 14.90
N GLN A 190 6.51 -9.20 15.30
CA GLN A 190 7.65 -9.78 16.04
C GLN A 190 7.21 -10.31 17.40
N SER A 191 6.44 -9.53 18.18
CA SER A 191 5.95 -9.96 19.48
C SER A 191 5.04 -11.20 19.38
N LEU A 192 4.18 -11.25 18.36
CA LEU A 192 3.33 -12.41 18.09
C LEU A 192 4.18 -13.65 17.75
N ALA A 193 5.24 -13.48 16.95
CA ALA A 193 6.15 -14.56 16.59
C ALA A 193 6.85 -15.15 17.84
N GLU A 194 7.34 -14.30 18.72
CA GLU A 194 7.97 -14.73 19.97
C GLU A 194 6.97 -15.44 20.91
N GLY A 195 5.76 -14.87 21.05
CA GLY A 195 4.71 -15.48 21.87
C GLY A 195 4.31 -16.87 21.39
N ILE A 196 4.14 -17.05 20.07
CA ILE A 196 3.82 -18.36 19.47
C ILE A 196 4.99 -19.34 19.68
N ALA A 197 6.22 -18.92 19.38
CA ALA A 197 7.39 -19.77 19.53
C ALA A 197 7.60 -20.21 21.00
N PHE A 198 7.42 -19.29 21.95
CA PHE A 198 7.46 -19.59 23.38
C PHE A 198 6.39 -20.63 23.76
N GLY A 199 5.13 -20.40 23.38
CA GLY A 199 4.03 -21.31 23.71
C GLY A 199 4.23 -22.71 23.12
N GLN A 200 4.72 -22.82 21.88
CA GLN A 200 5.06 -24.10 21.26
C GLN A 200 6.14 -24.86 22.06
N LYS A 201 7.21 -24.16 22.48
CA LYS A 201 8.28 -24.77 23.31
C LYS A 201 7.80 -25.13 24.71
N ALA A 202 6.82 -24.41 25.25
CA ALA A 202 6.20 -24.71 26.54
C ALA A 202 5.15 -25.84 26.47
N GLY A 203 4.90 -26.39 25.28
CA GLY A 203 3.96 -27.51 25.07
C GLY A 203 2.49 -27.10 25.06
N LEU A 204 2.18 -25.81 24.83
CA LEU A 204 0.81 -25.32 24.76
C LEU A 204 0.18 -25.62 23.39
N ASP A 205 -1.14 -25.88 23.37
CA ASP A 205 -1.94 -25.85 22.15
C ASP A 205 -2.09 -24.39 21.68
N MET A 206 -1.26 -23.99 20.75
CA MET A 206 -1.22 -22.60 20.28
C MET A 206 -2.47 -22.18 19.50
N LYS A 207 -3.23 -23.11 18.94
CA LYS A 207 -4.53 -22.79 18.31
C LYS A 207 -5.53 -22.33 19.36
N LEU A 208 -5.65 -23.09 20.44
CA LEU A 208 -6.50 -22.76 21.58
C LEU A 208 -6.04 -21.48 22.26
N VAL A 209 -4.73 -21.31 22.48
CA VAL A 209 -4.18 -20.10 23.12
C VAL A 209 -4.52 -18.85 22.28
N LEU A 210 -4.31 -18.88 20.98
CA LEU A 210 -4.63 -17.74 20.09
C LEU A 210 -6.12 -17.43 20.07
N GLU A 211 -7.00 -18.45 20.11
CA GLU A 211 -8.45 -18.25 20.20
C GLU A 211 -8.82 -17.48 21.49
N ILE A 212 -8.19 -17.80 22.60
CA ILE A 212 -8.46 -17.17 23.90
C ILE A 212 -7.94 -15.73 23.91
N ILE A 213 -6.64 -15.53 23.59
CA ILE A 213 -5.98 -14.22 23.76
C ILE A 213 -6.41 -13.20 22.71
N SER A 214 -6.96 -13.65 21.56
CA SER A 214 -7.54 -12.76 20.54
C SER A 214 -8.78 -11.99 21.04
N LYS A 215 -9.37 -12.41 22.16
CA LYS A 215 -10.52 -11.75 22.82
C LYS A 215 -10.09 -10.80 23.94
N GLY A 216 -8.80 -10.71 24.21
CA GLY A 216 -8.22 -9.90 25.28
C GLY A 216 -7.38 -8.72 24.79
N ALA A 217 -6.64 -8.12 25.71
CA ALA A 217 -5.82 -6.92 25.46
C ALA A 217 -4.67 -7.11 24.45
N ALA A 218 -4.25 -8.34 24.20
CA ALA A 218 -3.22 -8.67 23.21
C ALA A 218 -3.75 -8.83 21.77
N GLN A 219 -5.07 -8.68 21.57
CA GLN A 219 -5.70 -8.78 20.26
C GLN A 219 -5.04 -7.86 19.23
N SER A 220 -4.87 -8.35 18.03
CA SER A 220 -4.43 -7.58 16.88
C SER A 220 -4.91 -8.21 15.58
N TRP A 221 -5.02 -7.39 14.51
CA TRP A 221 -5.31 -7.91 13.18
C TRP A 221 -4.31 -9.02 12.77
N GLN A 222 -3.05 -8.88 13.14
CA GLN A 222 -2.02 -9.87 12.84
C GLN A 222 -2.27 -11.19 13.56
N MET A 223 -2.70 -11.15 14.83
CA MET A 223 -3.07 -12.34 15.58
C MET A 223 -4.24 -13.08 14.92
N GLU A 224 -5.30 -12.38 14.55
CA GLU A 224 -6.50 -12.96 13.95
C GLU A 224 -6.26 -13.51 12.54
N ASN A 225 -5.46 -12.82 11.73
CA ASN A 225 -5.30 -13.17 10.32
C ASN A 225 -3.99 -13.91 9.99
N ARG A 226 -3.02 -13.94 10.90
CA ARG A 226 -1.71 -14.59 10.72
C ARG A 226 -1.33 -15.56 11.82
N GLY A 227 -1.89 -15.46 13.03
CA GLY A 227 -1.52 -16.31 14.14
C GLY A 227 -1.60 -17.80 13.81
N GLN A 228 -2.73 -18.26 13.24
CA GLN A 228 -2.94 -19.65 12.85
C GLN A 228 -1.93 -20.08 11.78
N THR A 229 -1.74 -19.30 10.73
CA THR A 229 -0.81 -19.62 9.62
C THR A 229 0.65 -19.63 10.07
N MET A 230 1.01 -18.79 11.07
CA MET A 230 2.33 -18.84 11.72
C MET A 230 2.55 -20.16 12.47
N VAL A 231 1.53 -20.66 13.18
CA VAL A 231 1.59 -21.97 13.85
C VAL A 231 1.79 -23.08 12.82
N GLU A 232 1.09 -23.03 11.69
CA GLU A 232 1.11 -24.01 10.59
C GLU A 232 2.33 -23.86 9.66
N GLY A 233 3.08 -22.76 9.77
CA GLY A 233 4.27 -22.52 8.95
C GLY A 233 3.96 -22.09 7.50
N GLN A 234 2.81 -21.45 7.26
CA GLN A 234 2.36 -20.97 5.96
C GLN A 234 2.66 -19.47 5.82
N PHE A 235 3.38 -19.07 4.75
CA PHE A 235 3.87 -17.71 4.56
C PHE A 235 3.74 -17.20 3.12
N ASP A 236 2.86 -17.78 2.32
CA ASP A 236 2.61 -17.35 0.94
C ASP A 236 1.43 -16.38 0.88
N PHE A 237 1.70 -15.13 1.25
CA PHE A 237 0.73 -14.02 1.29
C PHE A 237 1.29 -12.77 0.60
N GLY A 238 0.46 -11.75 0.43
CA GLY A 238 0.75 -10.61 -0.42
C GLY A 238 1.74 -9.56 0.09
N PHE A 239 2.14 -9.54 1.40
CA PHE A 239 3.04 -8.52 1.93
C PHE A 239 4.40 -9.13 2.33
N THR A 240 5.35 -9.04 1.41
CA THR A 240 6.60 -9.76 1.51
C THR A 240 7.64 -9.09 2.42
N VAL A 241 8.60 -9.90 2.88
CA VAL A 241 9.80 -9.46 3.62
C VAL A 241 10.52 -8.31 2.91
N ASP A 242 10.73 -8.38 1.60
CA ASP A 242 11.40 -7.31 0.84
C ASP A 242 10.66 -5.98 0.94
N TRP A 243 9.32 -6.00 0.85
CA TRP A 243 8.53 -4.77 0.99
C TRP A 243 8.56 -4.23 2.41
N MET A 244 8.51 -5.08 3.44
CA MET A 244 8.62 -4.62 4.82
C MET A 244 10.00 -4.01 5.08
N ARG A 245 11.08 -4.60 4.60
CA ARG A 245 12.42 -4.03 4.73
C ARG A 245 12.56 -2.67 4.05
N LYS A 246 11.99 -2.52 2.86
CA LYS A 246 11.91 -1.21 2.21
C LYS A 246 11.17 -0.20 3.10
N ASP A 247 10.02 -0.58 3.64
CA ASP A 247 9.20 0.31 4.46
C ASP A 247 9.90 0.69 5.77
N LEU A 248 10.56 -0.27 6.45
CA LEU A 248 11.32 0.02 7.68
C LEU A 248 12.57 0.87 7.40
N GLY A 249 13.20 0.68 6.25
CA GLY A 249 14.29 1.55 5.77
C GLY A 249 13.83 3.00 5.66
N LEU A 250 12.67 3.25 5.04
CA LEU A 250 12.07 4.59 4.96
C LEU A 250 11.79 5.17 6.36
N CYS A 251 11.28 4.34 7.30
CA CYS A 251 11.04 4.78 8.67
C CYS A 251 12.34 5.21 9.39
N LEU A 252 13.40 4.41 9.25
CA LEU A 252 14.69 4.68 9.90
C LEU A 252 15.41 5.90 9.31
N GLU A 253 15.29 6.12 8.00
CA GLU A 253 15.81 7.31 7.33
C GLU A 253 15.07 8.57 7.75
N GLU A 254 13.75 8.53 7.77
CA GLU A 254 12.93 9.68 8.17
C GLU A 254 13.09 9.99 9.67
N ALA A 255 13.25 8.97 10.51
CA ALA A 255 13.53 9.14 11.93
C ALA A 255 14.79 9.97 12.19
N LYS A 256 15.86 9.79 11.39
CA LYS A 256 17.09 10.59 11.49
C LYS A 256 16.82 12.07 11.21
N LYS A 257 15.96 12.39 10.23
CA LYS A 257 15.62 13.77 9.87
C LYS A 257 14.85 14.48 10.99
N HIS A 258 14.06 13.74 11.75
CA HIS A 258 13.24 14.26 12.85
C HIS A 258 13.86 14.08 14.24
N GLY A 259 15.04 13.47 14.36
CA GLY A 259 15.66 13.17 15.64
C GLY A 259 14.91 12.10 16.47
N ALA A 260 14.06 11.28 15.82
CA ALA A 260 13.33 10.22 16.48
C ALA A 260 14.22 8.98 16.68
N VAL A 261 14.01 8.27 17.81
CA VAL A 261 14.79 7.06 18.15
C VAL A 261 13.90 5.83 18.01
N LEU A 262 14.28 4.90 17.11
CA LEU A 262 13.51 3.72 16.74
C LEU A 262 14.31 2.41 16.98
N PRO A 263 14.74 2.08 18.21
CA PRO A 263 15.61 0.92 18.47
C PRO A 263 14.93 -0.41 18.10
N THR A 264 13.67 -0.60 18.47
CA THR A 264 12.92 -1.82 18.17
C THR A 264 12.76 -2.02 16.65
N THR A 265 12.42 -0.96 15.93
CA THR A 265 12.28 -0.99 14.46
C THR A 265 13.59 -1.39 13.77
N ALA A 266 14.72 -0.83 14.24
CA ALA A 266 16.04 -1.15 13.72
C ALA A 266 16.42 -2.62 13.93
N VAL A 267 16.13 -3.17 15.10
CA VAL A 267 16.37 -4.59 15.41
C VAL A 267 15.47 -5.49 14.54
N ILE A 268 14.20 -5.17 14.40
CA ILE A 268 13.27 -5.96 13.59
C ILE A 268 13.64 -5.91 12.10
N ASP A 269 14.13 -4.78 11.59
CA ASP A 269 14.66 -4.71 10.22
C ASP A 269 15.83 -5.71 10.02
N GLN A 270 16.75 -5.82 10.99
CA GLN A 270 17.81 -6.83 10.93
C GLN A 270 17.24 -8.26 10.94
N PHE A 271 16.20 -8.52 11.71
CA PHE A 271 15.52 -9.81 11.72
C PHE A 271 14.90 -10.16 10.36
N TYR A 272 14.31 -9.21 9.66
CA TYR A 272 13.89 -9.41 8.27
C TYR A 272 15.08 -9.63 7.32
N GLY A 273 16.23 -9.00 7.60
CA GLY A 273 17.46 -9.29 6.89
C GLY A 273 17.94 -10.75 7.05
N ASP A 274 17.75 -11.35 8.24
CA ASP A 274 18.01 -12.77 8.45
C ASP A 274 17.12 -13.64 7.56
N LEU A 275 15.82 -13.32 7.48
CA LEU A 275 14.90 -14.04 6.62
C LEU A 275 15.30 -13.96 5.13
N GLN A 276 15.78 -12.81 4.67
CA GLN A 276 16.32 -12.69 3.30
C GLN A 276 17.51 -13.64 3.08
N ARG A 277 18.44 -13.72 4.06
CA ARG A 277 19.57 -14.68 4.00
C ARG A 277 19.13 -16.14 4.00
N MET A 278 17.97 -16.44 4.58
CA MET A 278 17.32 -17.76 4.54
C MET A 278 16.56 -18.04 3.23
N GLY A 279 16.63 -17.16 2.22
CA GLY A 279 15.87 -17.28 0.97
C GLY A 279 14.42 -16.81 1.06
N GLY A 280 14.05 -16.08 2.13
CA GLY A 280 12.68 -15.69 2.45
C GLY A 280 12.24 -14.33 1.90
N GLN A 281 12.87 -13.79 0.84
CA GLN A 281 12.57 -12.49 0.27
C GLN A 281 11.07 -12.31 -0.05
N ARG A 282 10.44 -13.40 -0.52
CA ARG A 282 9.05 -13.43 -0.96
C ARG A 282 8.07 -13.93 0.10
N TRP A 283 8.56 -14.41 1.26
CA TRP A 283 7.67 -14.82 2.35
C TRP A 283 6.93 -13.63 2.94
N ASP A 284 5.73 -13.89 3.46
CA ASP A 284 4.96 -12.90 4.20
C ASP A 284 5.71 -12.42 5.47
N THR A 285 5.47 -11.20 5.89
CA THR A 285 6.07 -10.60 7.07
C THR A 285 5.92 -11.43 8.34
N SER A 286 4.88 -12.24 8.45
CA SER A 286 4.65 -13.16 9.57
C SER A 286 5.70 -14.28 9.68
N SER A 287 6.54 -14.46 8.64
CA SER A 287 7.64 -15.45 8.64
C SER A 287 8.75 -15.17 9.66
N LEU A 288 8.72 -14.05 10.42
CA LEU A 288 9.66 -13.77 11.52
C LEU A 288 9.78 -14.94 12.52
N ILE A 289 8.72 -15.70 12.72
CA ILE A 289 8.72 -16.90 13.58
C ILE A 289 9.72 -17.99 13.10
N LYS A 290 10.08 -18.03 11.80
CA LYS A 290 11.06 -19.02 11.28
C LYS A 290 12.45 -18.86 11.88
N ARG A 291 12.80 -17.68 12.37
CA ARG A 291 14.06 -17.40 13.05
C ARG A 291 14.12 -17.99 14.48
N LEU A 292 12.98 -18.33 15.05
CA LEU A 292 12.83 -18.75 16.46
C LEU A 292 12.62 -20.28 16.60
N ARG A 293 12.59 -20.98 15.49
CA ARG A 293 12.42 -22.45 15.39
C ARG A 293 13.73 -23.19 15.28
#